data_773a97f983c30c261aafe586d7367aaa
#
_entry.id   773a97f983c30c261aafe586d7367aaa
#
_cell.length_a   1.000
_cell.length_b   1.000
_cell.length_c   1.000
_cell.angle_alpha   90.00
_cell.angle_beta   90.00
_cell.angle_gamma   90.00
#
_symmetry.space_group_name_H-M   'P 1'
#
loop_
_entity.id
_entity.type
_entity.pdbx_description
1 polymer ?
#
loop_
_entity_poly.entity_id
_entity_poly.type
_entity_poly.pdbx_seq_one_letter_code
_entity_poly.pdbx_strand_id
1 'polypeptide(L)'
;MPAVDALPSALSSSAVPWPEGWPTSWVAGRLEVLHEAPHNSSGEERPTPHELPQWLVRLDQAAALLMTLNTVTLMLGVGAATYWKEFWDHLKRPWACLVGVACQFVLLPAVGFSLCLAFHLPPYQALGVLILVCSPGGAFSNFFTFWVDGDLALSIIMTAVSSVLALGMMPLNVWLWSWRWTDQEVQVPYLNILISLVIVTAPVFVGMMVRHYSSRLASYVAKVCGVVGWAGAITCGLLLILRYWDIIVKSSIDLVIIAVLTPLTGFSVAYILVKILCFSHKICRTVAIETGCQNMVVAISIILLSLRSPR
;
A
#
# COMPACT_ATOMS: atom_id res chain seq x y z
N MET A 1 24.58 -24.81 16.76
CA MET A 1 24.89 -24.25 18.07
C MET A 1 26.39 -24.08 18.13
N PRO A 2 26.93 -22.89 18.02
CA PRO A 2 27.14 -21.92 19.09
C PRO A 2 27.06 -20.48 18.50
N ALA A 3 26.45 -19.55 19.20
CA ALA A 3 26.66 -18.11 19.19
C ALA A 3 25.46 -17.33 19.78
N VAL A 4 24.86 -17.85 20.87
CA VAL A 4 23.78 -17.13 21.59
C VAL A 4 24.33 -16.40 22.82
N ASP A 5 25.63 -16.56 23.17
CA ASP A 5 26.18 -16.10 24.45
C ASP A 5 26.87 -14.73 24.42
N ALA A 6 26.57 -13.87 23.43
CA ALA A 6 27.20 -12.55 23.33
C ALA A 6 26.20 -11.38 23.29
N LEU A 7 25.04 -11.49 23.93
CA LEU A 7 24.20 -10.33 24.21
C LEU A 7 24.69 -9.66 25.50
N PRO A 8 25.04 -8.35 25.47
CA PRO A 8 25.48 -7.64 26.68
C PRO A 8 24.41 -7.72 27.76
N SER A 9 24.81 -8.07 28.98
CA SER A 9 23.98 -8.17 30.19
C SER A 9 23.24 -6.88 30.60
N ALA A 10 23.45 -5.79 29.89
CA ALA A 10 22.76 -4.52 30.07
C ALA A 10 21.30 -4.51 29.53
N LEU A 11 20.88 -5.52 28.78
CA LEU A 11 19.53 -5.61 28.22
C LEU A 11 18.52 -6.32 29.14
N SER A 12 18.94 -6.75 30.34
CA SER A 12 18.11 -7.61 31.21
C SER A 12 17.46 -6.92 32.42
N SER A 13 17.62 -5.61 32.66
CA SER A 13 17.22 -5.08 33.96
C SER A 13 16.39 -3.80 34.04
N SER A 14 15.84 -3.27 32.94
CA SER A 14 14.84 -2.19 33.10
C SER A 14 13.95 -2.11 31.89
N ALA A 15 12.83 -2.83 31.91
CA ALA A 15 12.12 -3.00 30.66
C ALA A 15 10.62 -2.93 30.84
N VAL A 16 10.00 -2.18 30.03
CA VAL A 16 8.72 -2.55 29.43
C VAL A 16 9.05 -3.75 28.53
N PRO A 17 8.49 -4.95 28.74
CA PRO A 17 8.81 -6.11 27.93
C PRO A 17 8.39 -5.84 26.48
N TRP A 18 9.29 -6.09 25.54
CA TRP A 18 8.96 -6.12 24.12
C TRP A 18 7.83 -7.13 23.93
N PRO A 19 6.84 -6.82 23.06
CA PRO A 19 5.82 -7.80 22.75
C PRO A 19 6.51 -9.05 22.21
N GLU A 20 6.29 -10.20 22.87
CA GLU A 20 6.80 -11.48 22.40
C GLU A 20 6.29 -11.72 20.98
N GLY A 21 7.20 -11.96 20.05
CA GLY A 21 6.86 -12.20 18.64
C GLY A 21 7.29 -11.11 17.65
N TRP A 22 7.96 -10.03 18.10
CA TRP A 22 8.59 -9.10 17.17
C TRP A 22 9.82 -9.73 16.53
N PRO A 23 9.95 -9.70 15.19
CA PRO A 23 11.16 -10.16 14.54
C PRO A 23 12.34 -9.30 15.00
N THR A 24 13.32 -9.95 15.65
CA THR A 24 14.56 -9.28 16.07
C THR A 24 15.30 -8.64 14.88
N SER A 25 15.09 -9.16 13.67
CA SER A 25 15.57 -8.61 12.41
C SER A 25 15.06 -7.19 12.09
N TRP A 26 13.84 -6.81 12.51
CA TRP A 26 13.32 -5.45 12.35
C TRP A 26 14.04 -4.46 13.29
N VAL A 27 14.38 -4.94 14.48
CA VAL A 27 15.18 -4.19 15.43
C VAL A 27 16.63 -4.13 14.96
N ALA A 28 17.18 -5.24 14.47
CA ALA A 28 18.54 -5.33 13.94
C ALA A 28 18.72 -4.49 12.67
N GLY A 29 17.81 -4.54 11.71
CA GLY A 29 17.86 -3.70 10.50
C GLY A 29 17.78 -2.19 10.82
N ARG A 30 17.02 -1.80 11.83
CA ARG A 30 17.02 -0.41 12.34
C ARG A 30 18.31 -0.09 13.09
N LEU A 31 18.89 -1.05 13.80
CA LEU A 31 20.18 -0.90 14.50
C LEU A 31 21.36 -0.87 13.51
N GLU A 32 21.33 -1.66 12.43
CA GLU A 32 22.36 -1.62 11.38
C GLU A 32 22.37 -0.29 10.63
N VAL A 33 21.19 0.25 10.26
CA VAL A 33 21.08 1.60 9.66
C VAL A 33 21.61 2.69 10.61
N LEU A 34 21.51 2.49 11.93
CA LEU A 34 22.07 3.41 12.93
C LEU A 34 23.56 3.12 13.22
N HIS A 35 24.04 1.89 12.97
CA HIS A 35 25.44 1.49 13.18
C HIS A 35 26.36 1.90 12.04
N GLU A 36 25.87 1.99 10.81
CA GLU A 36 26.67 2.41 9.64
C GLU A 36 26.79 3.94 9.51
N ALA A 37 26.19 4.73 10.40
CA ALA A 37 26.45 6.16 10.45
C ALA A 37 27.90 6.44 10.90
N PRO A 38 28.66 7.30 10.22
CA PRO A 38 30.06 7.55 10.54
C PRO A 38 30.25 7.95 11.99
N HIS A 39 31.23 7.35 12.63
CA HIS A 39 31.61 7.55 14.01
C HIS A 39 31.94 9.03 14.22
N ASN A 40 31.06 9.78 14.89
CA ASN A 40 31.40 11.14 15.28
C ASN A 40 32.26 11.06 16.54
N SER A 41 33.45 11.62 16.49
CA SER A 41 34.49 11.57 17.53
C SER A 41 34.19 12.42 18.76
N SER A 42 33.00 12.97 18.89
CA SER A 42 32.52 13.67 20.09
C SER A 42 31.68 12.66 20.90
N GLY A 43 32.20 12.16 22.01
CA GLY A 43 31.65 11.12 22.87
C GLY A 43 30.20 11.31 23.40
N GLU A 44 29.27 11.70 22.55
CA GLU A 44 27.84 11.71 22.83
C GLU A 44 27.31 10.29 22.63
N GLU A 45 26.85 9.67 23.72
CA GLU A 45 26.12 8.40 23.70
C GLU A 45 24.91 8.49 22.77
N ARG A 46 24.83 7.60 21.79
CA ARG A 46 23.69 7.54 20.88
C ARG A 46 22.45 7.14 21.67
N PRO A 47 21.30 7.80 21.48
CA PRO A 47 20.06 7.39 22.11
C PRO A 47 19.73 5.95 21.74
N THR A 48 19.45 5.12 22.73
CA THR A 48 18.99 3.74 22.54
C THR A 48 17.65 3.73 21.81
N PRO A 49 17.25 2.67 21.09
CA PRO A 49 15.95 2.59 20.38
C PRO A 49 14.73 2.84 21.29
N HIS A 50 14.89 2.74 22.62
CA HIS A 50 13.90 3.07 23.63
C HIS A 50 13.69 4.56 23.87
N GLU A 51 14.56 5.41 23.36
CA GLU A 51 14.60 6.85 23.66
C GLU A 51 14.18 7.75 22.49
N LEU A 52 13.43 7.20 21.51
CA LEU A 52 12.83 8.09 20.52
C LEU A 52 11.97 9.13 21.24
N PRO A 53 12.21 10.43 21.01
CA PRO A 53 11.45 11.47 21.65
C PRO A 53 9.95 11.26 21.46
N GLN A 54 9.16 11.37 22.53
CA GLN A 54 7.71 11.11 22.48
C GLN A 54 6.99 11.96 21.41
N TRP A 55 7.52 13.15 21.11
CA TRP A 55 6.99 14.00 20.05
C TRP A 55 7.13 13.36 18.67
N LEU A 56 8.22 12.61 18.41
CA LEU A 56 8.45 11.91 17.15
C LEU A 56 7.46 10.76 16.97
N VAL A 57 7.22 10.00 18.03
CA VAL A 57 6.21 8.93 18.04
C VAL A 57 4.81 9.50 17.80
N ARG A 58 4.49 10.63 18.44
CA ARG A 58 3.20 11.33 18.21
C ARG A 58 3.07 11.85 16.79
N LEU A 59 4.16 12.33 16.19
CA LEU A 59 4.18 12.79 14.80
C LEU A 59 3.88 11.63 13.83
N ASP A 60 4.51 10.47 14.01
CA ASP A 60 4.24 9.28 13.20
C ASP A 60 2.79 8.81 13.36
N GLN A 61 2.26 8.93 14.58
CA GLN A 61 0.85 8.62 14.84
C GLN A 61 -0.10 9.59 14.14
N ALA A 62 0.18 10.86 14.19
CA ALA A 62 -0.64 11.87 13.52
C ALA A 62 -0.58 11.71 12.00
N ALA A 63 0.60 11.44 11.44
CA ALA A 63 0.77 11.18 10.01
C ALA A 63 -0.02 9.95 9.54
N ALA A 64 0.03 8.85 10.30
CA ALA A 64 -0.74 7.64 9.97
C ALA A 64 -2.25 7.87 10.06
N LEU A 65 -2.73 8.63 11.06
CA LEU A 65 -4.14 8.99 11.17
C LEU A 65 -4.58 9.87 9.99
N LEU A 66 -3.77 10.88 9.64
CA LEU A 66 -4.04 11.77 8.52
C LEU A 66 -4.13 11.00 7.20
N MET A 67 -3.22 10.06 6.96
CA MET A 67 -3.26 9.18 5.78
C MET A 67 -4.52 8.33 5.74
N THR A 68 -4.88 7.72 6.86
CA THR A 68 -6.08 6.89 6.95
C THR A 68 -7.33 7.72 6.68
N LEU A 69 -7.45 8.90 7.27
CA LEU A 69 -8.57 9.82 7.03
C LEU A 69 -8.62 10.29 5.58
N ASN A 70 -7.46 10.58 4.98
CA ASN A 70 -7.37 10.96 3.57
C ASN A 70 -7.86 9.82 2.66
N THR A 71 -7.46 8.58 2.94
CA THR A 71 -7.91 7.42 2.16
C THR A 71 -9.41 7.20 2.30
N VAL A 72 -9.94 7.27 3.52
CA VAL A 72 -11.39 7.20 3.77
C VAL A 72 -12.14 8.27 2.97
N THR A 73 -11.62 9.50 2.94
CA THR A 73 -12.19 10.60 2.16
C THR A 73 -12.18 10.30 0.66
N LEU A 74 -11.05 9.84 0.11
CA LEU A 74 -10.95 9.47 -1.31
C LEU A 74 -11.90 8.33 -1.67
N MET A 75 -11.96 7.28 -0.85
CA MET A 75 -12.81 6.11 -1.08
C MET A 75 -14.31 6.46 -0.98
N LEU A 76 -14.68 7.35 -0.06
CA LEU A 76 -16.03 7.91 0.01
C LEU A 76 -16.37 8.66 -1.29
N GLY A 77 -15.44 9.45 -1.80
CA GLY A 77 -15.58 10.17 -3.07
C GLY A 77 -15.76 9.25 -4.27
N VAL A 78 -14.96 8.18 -4.35
CA VAL A 78 -15.06 7.12 -5.38
C VAL A 78 -16.44 6.46 -5.33
N GLY A 79 -16.89 6.03 -4.14
CA GLY A 79 -18.21 5.45 -3.97
C GLY A 79 -19.34 6.42 -4.36
N ALA A 80 -19.25 7.69 -3.95
CA ALA A 80 -20.22 8.72 -4.30
C ALA A 80 -20.19 9.08 -5.81
N ALA A 81 -19.10 8.85 -6.52
CA ALA A 81 -19.02 9.01 -7.97
C ALA A 81 -19.62 7.83 -8.75
N THR A 82 -19.73 6.65 -8.13
CA THR A 82 -20.17 5.41 -8.78
C THR A 82 -21.69 5.36 -8.90
N TYR A 83 -22.22 5.28 -10.13
CA TYR A 83 -23.64 5.09 -10.38
C TYR A 83 -23.98 3.61 -10.31
N TRP A 84 -25.03 3.26 -9.55
CA TRP A 84 -25.50 1.90 -9.38
C TRP A 84 -25.88 1.22 -10.72
N LYS A 85 -26.45 1.98 -11.65
CA LYS A 85 -26.78 1.52 -12.98
C LYS A 85 -25.53 1.16 -13.79
N GLU A 86 -24.53 2.03 -13.80
CA GLU A 86 -23.26 1.79 -14.51
C GLU A 86 -22.51 0.60 -13.92
N PHE A 87 -22.52 0.46 -12.59
CA PHE A 87 -21.97 -0.70 -11.90
C PHE A 87 -22.60 -2.00 -12.42
N TRP A 88 -23.95 -2.06 -12.49
CA TRP A 88 -24.65 -3.23 -12.99
C TRP A 88 -24.44 -3.47 -14.48
N ASP A 89 -24.35 -2.44 -15.31
CA ASP A 89 -24.12 -2.57 -16.74
C ASP A 89 -22.72 -3.12 -17.04
N HIS A 90 -21.71 -2.71 -16.27
CA HIS A 90 -20.37 -3.32 -16.34
C HIS A 90 -20.34 -4.75 -15.78
N LEU A 91 -21.16 -5.04 -14.78
CA LEU A 91 -21.26 -6.39 -14.23
C LEU A 91 -21.93 -7.36 -15.24
N LYS A 92 -22.85 -6.87 -16.09
CA LYS A 92 -23.45 -7.66 -17.18
C LYS A 92 -22.49 -7.91 -18.35
N ARG A 93 -21.50 -7.01 -18.55
CA ARG A 93 -20.42 -7.15 -19.56
C ARG A 93 -19.06 -7.08 -18.89
N PRO A 94 -18.71 -8.05 -18.04
CA PRO A 94 -17.63 -7.91 -17.08
C PRO A 94 -16.23 -8.06 -17.68
N TRP A 95 -16.10 -8.34 -18.98
CA TRP A 95 -14.84 -8.74 -19.59
C TRP A 95 -13.68 -7.78 -19.31
N ALA A 96 -13.88 -6.46 -19.49
CA ALA A 96 -12.85 -5.48 -19.21
C ALA A 96 -12.48 -5.44 -17.72
N CYS A 97 -13.49 -5.50 -16.86
CA CYS A 97 -13.29 -5.53 -15.41
C CYS A 97 -12.62 -6.83 -14.94
N LEU A 98 -13.02 -8.00 -15.49
CA LEU A 98 -12.41 -9.29 -15.18
C LEU A 98 -10.93 -9.35 -15.59
N VAL A 99 -10.61 -8.83 -16.78
CA VAL A 99 -9.22 -8.76 -17.23
C VAL A 99 -8.43 -7.81 -16.31
N GLY A 100 -9.01 -6.68 -15.91
CA GLY A 100 -8.39 -5.77 -14.97
C GLY A 100 -8.15 -6.40 -13.59
N VAL A 101 -9.14 -7.12 -13.06
CA VAL A 101 -9.01 -7.89 -11.82
C VAL A 101 -7.90 -8.95 -11.92
N ALA A 102 -7.83 -9.66 -13.05
CA ALA A 102 -6.76 -10.62 -13.30
C ALA A 102 -5.39 -9.95 -13.38
N CYS A 103 -5.29 -8.80 -14.05
CA CYS A 103 -4.06 -8.01 -14.08
C CYS A 103 -3.66 -7.54 -12.68
N GLN A 104 -4.63 -7.09 -11.88
CA GLN A 104 -4.41 -6.56 -10.55
C GLN A 104 -3.98 -7.62 -9.53
N PHE A 105 -4.68 -8.75 -9.48
CA PHE A 105 -4.52 -9.74 -8.41
C PHE A 105 -3.77 -11.01 -8.83
N VAL A 106 -3.44 -11.16 -10.10
CA VAL A 106 -2.61 -12.29 -10.57
C VAL A 106 -1.33 -11.81 -11.20
N LEU A 107 -1.44 -10.95 -12.22
CA LEU A 107 -0.28 -10.52 -13.01
C LEU A 107 0.68 -9.66 -12.19
N LEU A 108 0.18 -8.62 -11.54
CA LEU A 108 1.03 -7.67 -10.83
C LEU A 108 1.72 -8.28 -9.59
N PRO A 109 1.05 -9.09 -8.73
CA PRO A 109 1.74 -9.84 -7.68
C PRO A 109 2.82 -10.78 -8.22
N ALA A 110 2.57 -11.46 -9.34
CA ALA A 110 3.57 -12.32 -9.99
C ALA A 110 4.77 -11.53 -10.49
N VAL A 111 4.54 -10.35 -11.10
CA VAL A 111 5.62 -9.44 -11.52
C VAL A 111 6.41 -8.96 -10.30
N GLY A 112 5.75 -8.47 -9.25
CA GLY A 112 6.41 -8.02 -8.02
C GLY A 112 7.24 -9.12 -7.36
N PHE A 113 6.68 -10.34 -7.26
CA PHE A 113 7.41 -11.50 -6.77
C PHE A 113 8.65 -11.82 -7.60
N SER A 114 8.51 -11.82 -8.94
CA SER A 114 9.61 -12.10 -9.86
C SER A 114 10.71 -11.06 -9.75
N LEU A 115 10.37 -9.78 -9.61
CA LEU A 115 11.33 -8.70 -9.39
C LEU A 115 12.05 -8.85 -8.04
N CYS A 116 11.32 -9.16 -6.97
CA CYS A 116 11.93 -9.40 -5.65
C CYS A 116 12.95 -10.55 -5.70
N LEU A 117 12.66 -11.62 -6.45
CA LEU A 117 13.60 -12.74 -6.66
C LEU A 117 14.80 -12.33 -7.51
N ALA A 118 14.57 -11.64 -8.63
CA ALA A 118 15.62 -11.25 -9.58
C ALA A 118 16.65 -10.31 -8.94
N PHE A 119 16.21 -9.42 -8.06
CA PHE A 119 17.06 -8.47 -7.34
C PHE A 119 17.48 -8.95 -5.94
N HIS A 120 17.16 -10.21 -5.59
CA HIS A 120 17.54 -10.81 -4.30
C HIS A 120 17.20 -9.95 -3.09
N LEU A 121 16.01 -9.34 -3.07
CA LEU A 121 15.60 -8.45 -1.97
C LEU A 121 15.61 -9.17 -0.63
N PRO A 122 16.07 -8.51 0.44
CA PRO A 122 15.96 -9.03 1.79
C PRO A 122 14.49 -9.18 2.21
N PRO A 123 14.17 -10.12 3.13
CA PRO A 123 12.80 -10.52 3.45
C PRO A 123 11.84 -9.37 3.76
N TYR A 124 12.28 -8.40 4.56
CA TYR A 124 11.44 -7.25 4.95
C TYR A 124 11.12 -6.31 3.78
N GLN A 125 12.07 -6.10 2.85
CA GLN A 125 11.85 -5.29 1.64
C GLN A 125 10.94 -6.02 0.67
N ALA A 126 11.17 -7.30 0.44
CA ALA A 126 10.34 -8.14 -0.42
C ALA A 126 8.88 -8.18 0.08
N LEU A 127 8.66 -8.34 1.40
CA LEU A 127 7.33 -8.32 1.97
C LEU A 127 6.64 -6.95 1.78
N GLY A 128 7.38 -5.83 1.94
CA GLY A 128 6.85 -4.50 1.67
C GLY A 128 6.41 -4.31 0.22
N VAL A 129 7.21 -4.78 -0.74
CA VAL A 129 6.86 -4.77 -2.17
C VAL A 129 5.64 -5.66 -2.43
N LEU A 130 5.58 -6.87 -1.85
CA LEU A 130 4.45 -7.78 -2.02
C LEU A 130 3.14 -7.20 -1.45
N ILE A 131 3.18 -6.57 -0.28
CA ILE A 131 2.00 -5.89 0.29
C ILE A 131 1.52 -4.79 -0.67
N LEU A 132 2.44 -4.03 -1.27
CA LEU A 132 2.09 -2.98 -2.24
C LEU A 132 1.45 -3.56 -3.49
N VAL A 133 2.07 -4.55 -4.15
CA VAL A 133 1.58 -5.11 -5.42
C VAL A 133 0.32 -5.97 -5.27
N CYS A 134 0.04 -6.48 -4.08
CA CYS A 134 -1.20 -7.19 -3.76
C CYS A 134 -2.32 -6.24 -3.32
N SER A 135 -2.04 -4.93 -3.13
CA SER A 135 -3.06 -3.96 -2.74
C SER A 135 -4.05 -3.68 -3.88
N PRO A 136 -5.28 -3.19 -3.58
CA PRO A 136 -6.24 -2.83 -4.62
C PRO A 136 -5.78 -1.64 -5.44
N GLY A 137 -6.46 -1.36 -6.55
CA GLY A 137 -6.28 -0.15 -7.34
C GLY A 137 -6.50 1.11 -6.50
N GLY A 138 -5.70 2.15 -6.74
CA GLY A 138 -5.75 3.40 -5.99
C GLY A 138 -6.65 4.45 -6.65
N ALA A 139 -7.24 5.36 -5.86
CA ALA A 139 -8.03 6.46 -6.38
C ALA A 139 -7.25 7.38 -7.36
N PHE A 140 -5.93 7.32 -7.34
CA PHE A 140 -5.07 8.01 -8.28
C PHE A 140 -5.22 7.52 -9.72
N SER A 141 -5.61 6.25 -9.93
CA SER A 141 -5.86 5.70 -11.26
C SER A 141 -6.95 6.46 -12.01
N ASN A 142 -8.02 6.89 -11.32
CA ASN A 142 -9.12 7.66 -11.90
C ASN A 142 -8.64 9.00 -12.47
N PHE A 143 -7.73 9.67 -11.76
CA PHE A 143 -7.14 10.92 -12.22
C PHE A 143 -6.28 10.72 -13.47
N PHE A 144 -5.36 9.77 -13.45
CA PHE A 144 -4.54 9.48 -14.62
C PHE A 144 -5.36 8.98 -15.80
N THR A 145 -6.40 8.19 -15.55
CA THR A 145 -7.33 7.73 -16.60
C THR A 145 -8.00 8.91 -17.32
N PHE A 146 -8.39 9.97 -16.58
CA PHE A 146 -8.92 11.18 -17.16
C PHE A 146 -7.91 11.87 -18.09
N TRP A 147 -6.65 12.01 -17.67
CA TRP A 147 -5.61 12.68 -18.43
C TRP A 147 -5.15 11.94 -19.68
N VAL A 148 -5.28 10.62 -19.71
CA VAL A 148 -4.89 9.81 -20.87
C VAL A 148 -6.09 9.49 -21.80
N ASP A 149 -7.21 10.18 -21.68
CA ASP A 149 -8.44 9.89 -22.43
C ASP A 149 -8.90 8.43 -22.27
N GLY A 150 -8.79 7.88 -21.09
CA GLY A 150 -9.30 6.58 -20.72
C GLY A 150 -10.81 6.59 -20.47
N ASP A 151 -11.36 5.43 -20.14
CA ASP A 151 -12.75 5.28 -19.70
C ASP A 151 -12.86 5.54 -18.21
N LEU A 152 -13.23 6.76 -17.83
CA LEU A 152 -13.30 7.16 -16.42
C LEU A 152 -14.37 6.37 -15.64
N ALA A 153 -15.51 6.05 -16.26
CA ALA A 153 -16.55 5.27 -15.63
C ALA A 153 -16.04 3.84 -15.31
N LEU A 154 -15.37 3.22 -16.28
CA LEU A 154 -14.72 1.91 -16.07
C LEU A 154 -13.67 1.98 -14.97
N SER A 155 -12.81 3.01 -14.93
CA SER A 155 -11.78 3.17 -13.90
C SER A 155 -12.38 3.25 -12.51
N ILE A 156 -13.39 4.10 -12.31
CA ILE A 156 -14.10 4.24 -11.02
C ILE A 156 -14.70 2.92 -10.57
N ILE A 157 -15.34 2.18 -11.50
CA ILE A 157 -15.94 0.88 -11.20
C ILE A 157 -14.87 -0.16 -10.87
N MET A 158 -13.76 -0.18 -11.62
CA MET A 158 -12.64 -1.09 -11.34
C MET A 158 -12.02 -0.81 -9.97
N THR A 159 -11.81 0.45 -9.60
CA THR A 159 -11.33 0.83 -8.26
C THR A 159 -12.30 0.35 -7.17
N ALA A 160 -13.61 0.52 -7.35
CA ALA A 160 -14.61 0.06 -6.39
C ALA A 160 -14.64 -1.48 -6.28
N VAL A 161 -14.64 -2.18 -7.42
CA VAL A 161 -14.63 -3.66 -7.48
C VAL A 161 -13.33 -4.22 -6.88
N SER A 162 -12.18 -3.68 -7.27
CA SER A 162 -10.89 -4.14 -6.74
C SER A 162 -10.78 -3.92 -5.24
N SER A 163 -11.30 -2.81 -4.70
CA SER A 163 -11.33 -2.55 -3.26
C SER A 163 -12.16 -3.59 -2.50
N VAL A 164 -13.31 -3.99 -3.04
CA VAL A 164 -14.15 -5.06 -2.44
C VAL A 164 -13.46 -6.42 -2.54
N LEU A 165 -12.94 -6.76 -3.72
CA LEU A 165 -12.26 -8.04 -3.94
C LEU A 165 -10.98 -8.16 -3.12
N ALA A 166 -10.31 -7.04 -2.83
CA ALA A 166 -9.10 -7.03 -2.02
C ALA A 166 -9.31 -7.60 -0.61
N LEU A 167 -10.53 -7.54 -0.05
CA LEU A 167 -10.84 -8.14 1.26
C LEU A 167 -10.46 -9.63 1.33
N GLY A 168 -10.59 -10.36 0.22
CA GLY A 168 -10.19 -11.77 0.12
C GLY A 168 -8.89 -11.96 -0.65
N MET A 169 -8.73 -11.26 -1.78
CA MET A 169 -7.62 -11.49 -2.70
C MET A 169 -6.28 -10.99 -2.16
N MET A 170 -6.25 -9.89 -1.43
CA MET A 170 -4.99 -9.36 -0.89
C MET A 170 -4.38 -10.28 0.17
N PRO A 171 -5.10 -10.71 1.23
CA PRO A 171 -4.58 -11.68 2.19
C PRO A 171 -4.13 -13.00 1.53
N LEU A 172 -4.93 -13.49 0.56
CA LEU A 172 -4.61 -14.71 -0.18
C LEU A 172 -3.31 -14.53 -1.00
N ASN A 173 -3.17 -13.43 -1.74
CA ASN A 173 -1.99 -13.17 -2.54
C ASN A 173 -0.74 -12.96 -1.66
N VAL A 174 -0.88 -12.20 -0.57
CA VAL A 174 0.25 -12.02 0.37
C VAL A 174 0.67 -13.37 0.95
N TRP A 175 -0.29 -14.23 1.33
CA TRP A 175 0.01 -15.60 1.79
C TRP A 175 0.69 -16.43 0.70
N LEU A 176 0.17 -16.41 -0.54
CA LEU A 176 0.68 -17.21 -1.65
C LEU A 176 2.10 -16.79 -2.06
N TRP A 177 2.38 -15.49 -2.15
CA TRP A 177 3.64 -14.98 -2.68
C TRP A 177 4.70 -14.72 -1.61
N SER A 178 4.33 -14.60 -0.31
CA SER A 178 5.30 -14.36 0.76
C SER A 178 6.00 -15.61 1.26
N TRP A 179 5.53 -16.82 0.89
CA TRP A 179 6.03 -18.09 1.43
C TRP A 179 7.56 -18.23 1.34
N ARG A 180 8.19 -17.58 0.35
CA ARG A 180 9.65 -17.64 0.14
C ARG A 180 10.43 -16.87 1.20
N TRP A 181 9.82 -15.84 1.78
CA TRP A 181 10.43 -14.93 2.76
C TRP A 181 9.78 -15.01 4.14
N THR A 182 8.78 -15.87 4.33
CA THR A 182 8.08 -16.05 5.60
C THR A 182 8.75 -17.20 6.34
N ASP A 183 9.90 -16.92 6.94
CA ASP A 183 10.51 -17.80 7.93
C ASP A 183 9.97 -17.47 9.33
N GLN A 184 10.41 -18.20 10.37
CA GLN A 184 9.92 -18.00 11.74
C GLN A 184 10.10 -16.57 12.28
N GLU A 185 10.95 -15.78 11.65
CA GLU A 185 11.26 -14.41 12.07
C GLU A 185 10.34 -13.34 11.47
N VAL A 186 9.73 -13.56 10.29
CA VAL A 186 8.87 -12.58 9.63
C VAL A 186 7.44 -13.12 9.53
N GLN A 187 6.56 -12.58 10.35
CA GLN A 187 5.14 -12.95 10.35
C GLN A 187 4.30 -11.92 9.58
N VAL A 188 3.44 -12.40 8.68
CA VAL A 188 2.50 -11.54 7.96
C VAL A 188 1.31 -11.19 8.86
N PRO A 189 1.01 -9.91 9.08
CA PRO A 189 -0.07 -9.47 9.98
C PRO A 189 -1.44 -9.51 9.28
N TYR A 190 -1.95 -10.71 8.98
CA TYR A 190 -3.20 -10.88 8.21
C TYR A 190 -4.41 -10.16 8.81
N LEU A 191 -4.54 -10.15 10.15
CA LEU A 191 -5.65 -9.46 10.81
C LEU A 191 -5.59 -7.95 10.57
N ASN A 192 -4.40 -7.35 10.64
CA ASN A 192 -4.21 -5.92 10.38
C ASN A 192 -4.48 -5.58 8.91
N ILE A 193 -4.11 -6.47 7.98
CA ILE A 193 -4.44 -6.36 6.57
C ILE A 193 -5.96 -6.32 6.42
N LEU A 194 -6.67 -7.27 6.99
CA LEU A 194 -8.13 -7.37 6.88
C LEU A 194 -8.83 -6.15 7.49
N ILE A 195 -8.43 -5.73 8.70
CA ILE A 195 -9.00 -4.54 9.37
C ILE A 195 -8.78 -3.29 8.50
N SER A 196 -7.57 -3.09 7.97
CA SER A 196 -7.25 -1.94 7.12
C SER A 196 -8.10 -1.93 5.84
N LEU A 197 -8.28 -3.10 5.23
CA LEU A 197 -9.11 -3.23 4.03
C LEU A 197 -10.58 -2.93 4.31
N VAL A 198 -11.12 -3.37 5.44
CA VAL A 198 -12.49 -3.04 5.85
C VAL A 198 -12.65 -1.54 6.07
N ILE A 199 -11.72 -0.90 6.79
CA ILE A 199 -11.73 0.55 7.04
C ILE A 199 -11.71 1.35 5.73
N VAL A 200 -10.96 0.88 4.72
CA VAL A 200 -10.83 1.56 3.43
C VAL A 200 -12.01 1.27 2.50
N THR A 201 -12.55 0.06 2.53
CA THR A 201 -13.63 -0.37 1.63
C THR A 201 -15.01 0.09 2.10
N ALA A 202 -15.27 0.14 3.41
CA ALA A 202 -16.57 0.57 3.95
C ALA A 202 -17.03 1.95 3.45
N PRO A 203 -16.17 2.99 3.35
CA PRO A 203 -16.54 4.28 2.79
C PRO A 203 -17.01 4.24 1.34
N VAL A 204 -16.54 3.29 0.52
CA VAL A 204 -17.02 3.10 -0.86
C VAL A 204 -18.51 2.76 -0.85
N PHE A 205 -18.92 1.81 -0.01
CA PHE A 205 -20.34 1.44 0.12
C PHE A 205 -21.19 2.61 0.64
N VAL A 206 -20.68 3.35 1.62
CA VAL A 206 -21.38 4.55 2.14
C VAL A 206 -21.55 5.58 1.02
N GLY A 207 -20.52 5.84 0.22
CA GLY A 207 -20.60 6.73 -0.94
C GLY A 207 -21.64 6.27 -1.98
N MET A 208 -21.64 4.97 -2.31
CA MET A 208 -22.64 4.38 -3.22
C MET A 208 -24.06 4.49 -2.68
N MET A 209 -24.26 4.32 -1.37
CA MET A 209 -25.57 4.55 -0.71
C MET A 209 -26.01 6.02 -0.83
N VAL A 210 -25.11 6.97 -0.57
CA VAL A 210 -25.39 8.40 -0.77
C VAL A 210 -25.81 8.66 -2.22
N ARG A 211 -25.14 8.04 -3.20
CA ARG A 211 -25.51 8.13 -4.64
C ARG A 211 -26.90 7.55 -4.91
N HIS A 212 -27.24 6.46 -4.27
CA HIS A 212 -28.54 5.83 -4.43
C HIS A 212 -29.69 6.71 -3.94
N TYR A 213 -29.53 7.32 -2.76
CA TYR A 213 -30.59 8.15 -2.15
C TYR A 213 -30.66 9.56 -2.73
N SER A 214 -29.54 10.19 -3.08
CA SER A 214 -29.49 11.56 -3.58
C SER A 214 -28.32 11.81 -4.52
N SER A 215 -28.61 11.85 -5.82
CA SER A 215 -27.61 12.15 -6.85
C SER A 215 -26.99 13.54 -6.70
N ARG A 216 -27.76 14.53 -6.18
CA ARG A 216 -27.23 15.89 -5.95
C ARG A 216 -26.21 15.90 -4.82
N LEU A 217 -26.56 15.29 -3.68
CA LEU A 217 -25.66 15.19 -2.54
C LEU A 217 -24.40 14.39 -2.89
N ALA A 218 -24.56 13.27 -3.58
CA ALA A 218 -23.44 12.43 -4.00
C ALA A 218 -22.48 13.17 -4.95
N SER A 219 -23.00 13.97 -5.88
CA SER A 219 -22.15 14.79 -6.78
C SER A 219 -21.37 15.85 -6.01
N TYR A 220 -21.99 16.45 -4.99
CA TYR A 220 -21.31 17.39 -4.10
C TYR A 220 -20.24 16.67 -3.26
N VAL A 221 -20.60 15.55 -2.63
CA VAL A 221 -19.65 14.71 -1.83
C VAL A 221 -18.48 14.26 -2.69
N ALA A 222 -18.73 13.72 -3.89
CA ALA A 222 -17.68 13.27 -4.80
C ALA A 222 -16.70 14.41 -5.15
N LYS A 223 -17.24 15.62 -5.44
CA LYS A 223 -16.42 16.79 -5.77
C LYS A 223 -15.59 17.27 -4.58
N VAL A 224 -16.22 17.39 -3.39
CA VAL A 224 -15.53 17.84 -2.17
C VAL A 224 -14.47 16.83 -1.75
N CYS A 225 -14.85 15.55 -1.66
CA CYS A 225 -13.92 14.48 -1.32
C CYS A 225 -12.78 14.33 -2.34
N GLY A 226 -13.06 14.58 -3.62
CA GLY A 226 -12.03 14.64 -4.65
C GLY A 226 -11.02 15.74 -4.37
N VAL A 227 -11.46 16.99 -4.22
CA VAL A 227 -10.56 18.14 -3.98
C VAL A 227 -9.80 17.98 -2.65
N VAL A 228 -10.50 17.68 -1.55
CA VAL A 228 -9.89 17.50 -0.22
C VAL A 228 -8.94 16.30 -0.21
N GLY A 229 -9.35 15.20 -0.82
CA GLY A 229 -8.55 13.99 -0.91
C GLY A 229 -7.27 14.17 -1.72
N TRP A 230 -7.33 14.92 -2.83
CA TRP A 230 -6.14 15.24 -3.62
C TRP A 230 -5.18 16.17 -2.88
N ALA A 231 -5.70 17.24 -2.28
CA ALA A 231 -4.88 18.14 -1.46
C ALA A 231 -4.24 17.37 -0.29
N GLY A 232 -5.03 16.52 0.37
CA GLY A 232 -4.55 15.66 1.44
C GLY A 232 -3.48 14.66 0.98
N ALA A 233 -3.65 14.05 -0.19
CA ALA A 233 -2.68 13.10 -0.74
C ALA A 233 -1.32 13.76 -1.06
N ILE A 234 -1.34 14.97 -1.64
CA ILE A 234 -0.13 15.74 -1.89
C ILE A 234 0.54 16.11 -0.56
N THR A 235 -0.24 16.61 0.39
CA THR A 235 0.27 16.98 1.73
C THR A 235 0.88 15.78 2.45
N CYS A 236 0.17 14.65 2.47
CA CYS A 236 0.67 13.41 3.07
C CYS A 236 1.95 12.91 2.38
N GLY A 237 1.99 12.96 1.04
CA GLY A 237 3.18 12.59 0.27
C GLY A 237 4.39 13.44 0.62
N LEU A 238 4.22 14.76 0.69
CA LEU A 238 5.30 15.68 1.09
C LEU A 238 5.76 15.42 2.53
N LEU A 239 4.82 15.23 3.46
CA LEU A 239 5.15 14.92 4.86
C LEU A 239 5.92 13.60 4.98
N LEU A 240 5.55 12.56 4.20
CA LEU A 240 6.28 11.29 4.18
C LEU A 240 7.69 11.44 3.63
N ILE A 241 7.85 12.16 2.51
CA ILE A 241 9.16 12.42 1.93
C ILE A 241 10.06 13.14 2.95
N LEU A 242 9.56 14.20 3.58
CA LEU A 242 10.31 14.94 4.59
C LEU A 242 10.64 14.08 5.81
N ARG A 243 9.68 13.28 6.27
CA ARG A 243 9.82 12.44 7.47
C ARG A 243 10.78 11.27 7.28
N TYR A 244 10.78 10.67 6.09
CA TYR A 244 11.56 9.48 5.78
C TYR A 244 12.70 9.76 4.79
N TRP A 245 13.09 11.03 4.63
CA TRP A 245 14.14 11.45 3.69
C TRP A 245 15.42 10.64 3.83
N ASP A 246 15.92 10.48 5.06
CA ASP A 246 17.15 9.73 5.32
C ASP A 246 17.05 8.25 4.92
N ILE A 247 15.87 7.64 5.10
CA ILE A 247 15.61 6.26 4.70
C ILE A 247 15.53 6.17 3.18
N ILE A 248 14.88 7.12 2.53
CA ILE A 248 14.76 7.17 1.06
C ILE A 248 16.13 7.29 0.41
N VAL A 249 16.96 8.20 0.90
CA VAL A 249 18.32 8.44 0.35
C VAL A 249 19.26 7.25 0.60
N LYS A 250 19.09 6.56 1.73
CA LYS A 250 19.90 5.38 2.09
C LYS A 250 19.32 4.05 1.58
N SER A 251 18.17 4.07 0.89
CA SER A 251 17.58 2.87 0.30
C SER A 251 18.50 2.26 -0.73
N SER A 252 18.53 0.93 -0.79
CA SER A 252 19.29 0.22 -1.81
C SER A 252 18.81 0.62 -3.21
N ILE A 253 19.74 0.73 -4.15
CA ILE A 253 19.41 1.08 -5.54
C ILE A 253 18.45 0.04 -6.14
N ASP A 254 18.55 -1.22 -5.74
CA ASP A 254 17.69 -2.30 -6.18
C ASP A 254 16.22 -2.05 -5.80
N LEU A 255 15.98 -1.58 -4.57
CA LEU A 255 14.63 -1.23 -4.13
C LEU A 255 14.05 -0.05 -4.92
N VAL A 256 14.88 0.96 -5.24
CA VAL A 256 14.47 2.11 -6.06
C VAL A 256 14.14 1.65 -7.48
N ILE A 257 14.97 0.79 -8.07
CA ILE A 257 14.72 0.23 -9.40
C ILE A 257 13.40 -0.56 -9.42
N ILE A 258 13.16 -1.41 -8.43
CA ILE A 258 11.91 -2.18 -8.32
C ILE A 258 10.71 -1.26 -8.14
N ALA A 259 10.82 -0.21 -7.33
CA ALA A 259 9.74 0.76 -7.14
C ALA A 259 9.33 1.45 -8.45
N VAL A 260 10.25 1.65 -9.38
CA VAL A 260 9.99 2.22 -10.72
C VAL A 260 9.53 1.13 -11.70
N LEU A 261 10.19 -0.03 -11.72
CA LEU A 261 9.89 -1.10 -12.67
C LEU A 261 8.50 -1.71 -12.42
N THR A 262 8.08 -1.84 -11.18
CA THR A 262 6.80 -2.49 -10.85
C THR A 262 5.60 -1.80 -11.50
N PRO A 263 5.35 -0.49 -11.33
CA PRO A 263 4.26 0.18 -12.02
C PRO A 263 4.45 0.18 -13.55
N LEU A 264 5.66 0.41 -14.05
CA LEU A 264 5.94 0.42 -15.49
C LEU A 264 5.64 -0.92 -16.16
N THR A 265 6.04 -2.02 -15.54
CA THR A 265 5.71 -3.37 -16.03
C THR A 265 4.22 -3.65 -15.90
N GLY A 266 3.58 -3.24 -14.80
CA GLY A 266 2.12 -3.31 -14.62
C GLY A 266 1.36 -2.61 -15.73
N PHE A 267 1.70 -1.35 -16.04
CA PHE A 267 1.12 -0.58 -17.15
C PHE A 267 1.31 -1.27 -18.49
N SER A 268 2.55 -1.66 -18.80
CA SER A 268 2.91 -2.19 -20.12
C SER A 268 2.26 -3.55 -20.37
N VAL A 269 2.39 -4.47 -19.42
CA VAL A 269 1.87 -5.84 -19.59
C VAL A 269 0.35 -5.85 -19.60
N ALA A 270 -0.31 -5.08 -18.71
CA ALA A 270 -1.76 -4.97 -18.72
C ALA A 270 -2.28 -4.35 -20.03
N TYR A 271 -1.63 -3.27 -20.52
CA TYR A 271 -1.99 -2.68 -21.81
C TYR A 271 -1.89 -3.68 -22.96
N ILE A 272 -0.77 -4.39 -23.06
CA ILE A 272 -0.51 -5.38 -24.11
C ILE A 272 -1.53 -6.52 -24.02
N LEU A 273 -1.78 -7.06 -22.82
CA LEU A 273 -2.71 -8.14 -22.62
C LEU A 273 -4.13 -7.76 -23.06
N VAL A 274 -4.62 -6.59 -22.61
CA VAL A 274 -5.96 -6.10 -22.98
C VAL A 274 -6.05 -5.81 -24.48
N LYS A 275 -4.94 -5.36 -25.08
CA LYS A 275 -4.87 -5.12 -26.53
C LYS A 275 -4.92 -6.41 -27.35
N ILE A 276 -4.22 -7.46 -26.90
CA ILE A 276 -4.27 -8.80 -27.50
C ILE A 276 -5.70 -9.36 -27.46
N LEU A 277 -6.45 -9.06 -26.40
CA LEU A 277 -7.86 -9.45 -26.27
C LEU A 277 -8.81 -8.56 -27.12
N CYS A 278 -8.27 -7.76 -28.04
CA CYS A 278 -8.99 -6.95 -29.01
C CYS A 278 -9.90 -5.85 -28.41
N PHE A 279 -9.61 -5.37 -27.19
CA PHE A 279 -10.30 -4.23 -26.63
C PHE A 279 -9.87 -2.90 -27.30
N SER A 280 -10.73 -1.88 -27.19
CA SER A 280 -10.42 -0.54 -27.67
C SER A 280 -9.23 0.08 -26.91
N HIS A 281 -8.49 0.97 -27.56
CA HIS A 281 -7.38 1.68 -26.91
C HIS A 281 -7.79 2.43 -25.65
N LYS A 282 -9.03 2.93 -25.59
CA LYS A 282 -9.59 3.61 -24.42
C LYS A 282 -9.65 2.66 -23.21
N ILE A 283 -10.17 1.45 -23.40
CA ILE A 283 -10.21 0.41 -22.37
C ILE A 283 -8.81 -0.07 -22.00
N CYS A 284 -7.92 -0.27 -23.00
CA CYS A 284 -6.53 -0.68 -22.73
C CYS A 284 -5.80 0.30 -21.81
N ARG A 285 -5.94 1.60 -22.07
CA ARG A 285 -5.34 2.66 -21.21
C ARG A 285 -5.92 2.61 -19.80
N THR A 286 -7.24 2.48 -19.68
CA THR A 286 -7.92 2.42 -18.38
C THR A 286 -7.43 1.24 -17.54
N VAL A 287 -7.46 0.04 -18.10
CA VAL A 287 -7.03 -1.17 -17.38
C VAL A 287 -5.53 -1.11 -17.02
N ALA A 288 -4.71 -0.60 -17.93
CA ALA A 288 -3.28 -0.42 -17.67
C ALA A 288 -3.03 0.53 -16.50
N ILE A 289 -3.66 1.70 -16.52
CA ILE A 289 -3.54 2.69 -15.44
C ILE A 289 -4.04 2.13 -14.11
N GLU A 290 -5.18 1.45 -14.10
CA GLU A 290 -5.72 0.85 -12.88
C GLU A 290 -4.79 -0.21 -12.30
N THR A 291 -4.21 -1.06 -13.16
CA THR A 291 -3.25 -2.09 -12.73
C THR A 291 -1.93 -1.50 -12.23
N GLY A 292 -1.41 -0.46 -12.87
CA GLY A 292 -0.12 0.14 -12.48
C GLY A 292 -0.21 1.09 -11.29
N CYS A 293 -1.38 1.72 -11.05
CA CYS A 293 -1.58 2.66 -9.95
C CYS A 293 -2.13 1.95 -8.71
N GLN A 294 -1.24 1.45 -7.88
CA GLN A 294 -1.58 0.77 -6.63
C GLN A 294 -2.04 1.74 -5.55
N ASN A 295 -2.87 1.27 -4.61
CA ASN A 295 -3.26 2.04 -3.44
C ASN A 295 -2.14 2.07 -2.39
N MET A 296 -1.16 2.95 -2.61
CA MET A 296 -0.01 3.13 -1.71
C MET A 296 -0.46 3.42 -0.27
N VAL A 297 -1.58 4.12 -0.08
CA VAL A 297 -2.05 4.50 1.26
C VAL A 297 -2.54 3.28 2.02
N VAL A 298 -3.22 2.34 1.35
CA VAL A 298 -3.58 1.04 1.95
C VAL A 298 -2.32 0.29 2.36
N ALA A 299 -1.34 0.17 1.48
CA ALA A 299 -0.09 -0.54 1.77
C ALA A 299 0.66 0.09 2.96
N ILE A 300 0.80 1.41 2.98
CA ILE A 300 1.45 2.13 4.08
C ILE A 300 0.65 2.00 5.38
N SER A 301 -0.67 2.12 5.34
CA SER A 301 -1.53 1.97 6.51
C SER A 301 -1.40 0.58 7.13
N ILE A 302 -1.34 -0.48 6.31
CA ILE A 302 -1.13 -1.86 6.77
C ILE A 302 0.24 -1.99 7.46
N ILE A 303 1.29 -1.48 6.84
CA ILE A 303 2.65 -1.52 7.40
C ILE A 303 2.69 -0.79 8.74
N LEU A 304 2.13 0.42 8.80
CA LEU A 304 2.12 1.23 10.02
C LEU A 304 1.26 0.62 11.13
N LEU A 305 0.10 0.04 10.82
CA LEU A 305 -0.74 -0.66 11.79
C LEU A 305 -0.07 -1.95 12.28
N SER A 306 0.65 -2.64 11.41
CA SER A 306 1.40 -3.85 11.76
C SER A 306 2.55 -3.55 12.73
N LEU A 307 3.16 -2.38 12.60
CA LEU A 307 4.20 -1.91 13.53
C LEU A 307 3.65 -1.47 14.90
N ARG A 308 2.32 -1.30 15.03
CA ARG A 308 1.67 -0.80 16.24
C ARG A 308 0.99 -1.86 17.09
N SER A 309 0.69 -3.02 16.54
CA SER A 309 -0.03 -4.06 17.28
C SER A 309 0.93 -4.80 18.23
N PRO A 310 0.92 -4.51 19.54
CA PRO A 310 1.50 -5.44 20.50
C PRO A 310 0.61 -6.69 20.49
N ARG A 311 1.19 -7.84 20.35
CA ARG A 311 0.53 -9.11 20.64
C ARG A 311 0.59 -9.38 22.12
#